data_1d671fa782de5bec30c5fd5a152ca1da
#
_entry.id   1d671fa782de5bec30c5fd5a152ca1da
#
_cell.length_a   1.000
_cell.length_b   1.000
_cell.length_c   1.000
_cell.angle_alpha   90.00
_cell.angle_beta   90.00
_cell.angle_gamma   90.00
#
_symmetry.space_group_name_H-M   'P 1'
#
loop_
_entity.id
_entity.type
_entity.pdbx_description
1 polymer ?
#
loop_
_entity_poly.entity_id
_entity_poly.type
_entity_poly.pdbx_seq_one_letter_code
_entity_poly.pdbx_strand_id
1 'polypeptide(L)'
;MLRCATYVFKKEERGPWRAEDNVTIEAGDSVVTSREAGRNVLGHIVALWRYPVKSMQGELVNASVVDQRGFLGDRALALLDVETGKVASAKSPRMWPHLLDFCAAFVEPPRVGEPLPPIRITLPDGEHIRSDDPRVEEVLSRATGRAVRLISSNPSGAKYEYYVPDVEGVDPGGRDFYTEYPNDMFQTGSLHDTAPIHLLTTATLSRLSELYPEGRFEVRRFRPNIVVEATETVCGFVENNWLKRGLHIGTVTLRVTIPMNRCVMTTLPQMDLPRDLGILRTAAVHNRLQIQTWGQFACVGVCGLVRSSGAVRRGDTVALVD
;
A
#
# COMPACT_ATOMS: atom_id res chain seq x y z
N MET A 1 27.33 -12.66 16.11
CA MET A 1 27.23 -11.87 14.85
C MET A 1 26.16 -12.54 14.00
N LEU A 2 24.91 -12.11 14.13
CA LEU A 2 23.79 -12.56 13.30
C LEU A 2 23.90 -11.85 11.97
N ARG A 3 24.09 -12.59 10.89
CA ARG A 3 24.04 -12.04 9.53
C ARG A 3 22.58 -11.73 9.19
N CYS A 4 22.29 -10.46 8.97
CA CYS A 4 21.02 -10.05 8.37
C CYS A 4 20.85 -10.76 7.02
N ALA A 5 19.76 -11.51 6.85
CA ALA A 5 19.45 -12.13 5.57
C ALA A 5 19.25 -11.03 4.52
N THR A 6 20.05 -11.01 3.50
CA THR A 6 19.90 -10.10 2.36
C THR A 6 18.63 -10.51 1.61
N TYR A 7 17.60 -9.68 1.67
CA TYR A 7 16.38 -9.89 0.89
C TYR A 7 16.70 -9.67 -0.59
N VAL A 8 17.00 -10.76 -1.29
CA VAL A 8 17.22 -10.72 -2.74
C VAL A 8 15.86 -10.66 -3.40
N PHE A 9 15.52 -9.52 -3.99
CA PHE A 9 14.41 -9.45 -4.93
C PHE A 9 14.74 -10.38 -6.11
N LYS A 10 14.29 -11.63 -6.04
CA LYS A 10 14.38 -12.54 -7.18
C LYS A 10 13.53 -11.94 -8.29
N LYS A 11 14.16 -11.72 -9.45
CA LYS A 11 13.48 -11.40 -10.70
C LYS A 11 12.59 -12.61 -11.02
N GLU A 12 11.30 -12.54 -10.64
CA GLU A 12 10.35 -13.58 -11.00
C GLU A 12 10.09 -13.50 -12.50
N GLU A 13 10.69 -14.41 -13.23
CA GLU A 13 10.30 -14.72 -14.60
C GLU A 13 9.01 -15.55 -14.52
N ARG A 14 7.90 -14.96 -14.90
CA ARG A 14 6.58 -15.51 -15.28
C ARG A 14 5.39 -14.94 -14.48
N GLY A 15 4.91 -13.83 -15.00
CA GLY A 15 3.58 -13.29 -14.78
C GLY A 15 3.24 -12.31 -15.90
N PRO A 16 1.98 -11.90 -16.12
CA PRO A 16 1.58 -11.04 -17.25
C PRO A 16 2.16 -9.60 -17.21
N TRP A 17 3.12 -9.34 -16.35
CA TRP A 17 3.75 -8.04 -16.15
C TRP A 17 5.16 -8.05 -16.74
N ARG A 18 5.31 -7.62 -18.01
CA ARG A 18 6.61 -7.33 -18.59
C ARG A 18 7.03 -5.91 -18.19
N ALA A 19 8.20 -5.81 -17.57
CA ALA A 19 8.86 -4.55 -17.17
C ALA A 19 9.46 -3.78 -18.36
N GLU A 20 8.88 -3.82 -19.56
CA GLU A 20 9.48 -3.26 -20.79
C GLU A 20 8.81 -1.99 -21.30
N ASP A 21 7.79 -1.44 -20.65
CA ASP A 21 7.27 -0.13 -21.03
C ASP A 21 8.09 0.98 -20.34
N ASN A 22 9.23 1.27 -20.93
CA ASN A 22 10.08 2.41 -20.57
C ASN A 22 9.32 3.72 -20.75
N VAL A 23 8.97 4.36 -19.65
CA VAL A 23 8.65 5.79 -19.64
C VAL A 23 9.97 6.54 -19.79
N THR A 24 10.26 7.02 -20.98
CA THR A 24 11.33 7.99 -21.21
C THR A 24 10.90 9.33 -20.63
N ILE A 25 11.24 9.56 -19.36
CA ILE A 25 11.34 10.92 -18.84
C ILE A 25 12.73 11.38 -19.23
N GLU A 26 12.82 12.38 -20.10
CA GLU A 26 14.12 12.97 -20.46
C GLU A 26 14.89 13.28 -19.19
N ALA A 27 16.07 12.66 -19.07
CA ALA A 27 17.00 12.91 -17.99
C ALA A 27 17.55 14.33 -18.18
N GLY A 28 16.94 15.29 -17.52
CA GLY A 28 17.63 16.51 -17.19
C GLY A 28 18.83 16.11 -16.31
N ASP A 29 20.04 16.48 -16.74
CA ASP A 29 21.27 16.25 -16.02
C ASP A 29 21.09 16.60 -14.53
N SER A 30 20.99 15.57 -13.68
CA SER A 30 21.02 15.78 -12.23
C SER A 30 22.44 16.15 -11.84
N VAL A 31 22.68 17.45 -11.78
CA VAL A 31 23.80 17.99 -11.01
C VAL A 31 23.58 17.51 -9.58
N VAL A 32 24.34 16.50 -9.17
CA VAL A 32 24.47 16.09 -7.76
C VAL A 32 25.03 17.28 -7.04
N THR A 33 24.14 18.12 -6.50
CA THR A 33 24.54 19.27 -5.73
C THR A 33 25.03 18.77 -4.37
N SER A 34 26.16 19.28 -3.92
CA SER A 34 26.89 19.06 -2.67
C SER A 34 26.09 19.32 -1.37
N ARG A 35 24.77 19.14 -1.37
CA ARG A 35 23.86 19.28 -0.23
C ARG A 35 23.58 17.99 0.54
N GLU A 36 24.12 16.85 0.12
CA GLU A 36 23.96 15.57 0.85
C GLU A 36 24.92 15.42 2.03
N ALA A 37 26.00 16.18 2.09
CA ALA A 37 26.97 16.16 3.20
C ALA A 37 26.34 16.81 4.44
N GLY A 38 25.64 16.02 5.26
CA GLY A 38 25.06 16.46 6.54
C GLY A 38 23.68 15.88 6.86
N ARG A 39 23.04 15.17 5.91
CA ARG A 39 21.74 14.52 6.17
C ARG A 39 21.96 13.11 6.76
N ASN A 40 21.18 12.81 7.79
CA ASN A 40 21.17 11.44 8.35
C ASN A 40 20.43 10.51 7.39
N VAL A 41 21.19 9.82 6.53
CA VAL A 41 20.67 8.87 5.54
C VAL A 41 20.17 7.60 6.24
N LEU A 42 18.92 7.23 5.99
CA LEU A 42 18.25 6.07 6.55
C LEU A 42 18.28 4.87 5.60
N GLY A 43 18.38 5.11 4.29
CA GLY A 43 18.36 4.09 3.26
C GLY A 43 18.02 4.63 1.87
N HIS A 44 17.65 3.73 0.98
CA HIS A 44 17.28 4.03 -0.41
C HIS A 44 15.96 3.36 -0.77
N ILE A 45 15.22 3.96 -1.72
CA ILE A 45 14.01 3.37 -2.27
C ILE A 45 14.38 2.17 -3.16
N VAL A 46 13.86 0.98 -2.83
CA VAL A 46 14.02 -0.23 -3.65
C VAL A 46 12.78 -0.57 -4.46
N ALA A 47 11.61 -0.13 -4.03
CA ALA A 47 10.36 -0.32 -4.77
C ALA A 47 9.36 0.80 -4.51
N LEU A 48 8.62 1.16 -5.55
CA LEU A 48 7.49 2.09 -5.49
C LEU A 48 6.24 1.38 -6.03
N TRP A 49 5.14 1.45 -5.26
CA TRP A 49 3.88 0.82 -5.62
C TRP A 49 2.76 1.85 -5.69
N ARG A 50 1.96 1.75 -6.74
CA ARG A 50 0.72 2.49 -6.89
C ARG A 50 -0.44 1.52 -6.98
N TYR A 51 -1.55 1.82 -6.35
CA TYR A 51 -2.76 0.99 -6.29
C TYR A 51 -3.94 1.78 -6.86
N PRO A 52 -4.12 1.81 -8.19
CA PRO A 52 -5.11 2.67 -8.83
C PRO A 52 -6.54 2.42 -8.35
N VAL A 53 -6.88 1.15 -8.01
CA VAL A 53 -8.21 0.78 -7.51
C VAL A 53 -8.11 0.27 -6.07
N LYS A 54 -8.98 0.79 -5.20
CA LYS A 54 -9.09 0.36 -3.80
C LYS A 54 -9.28 -1.15 -3.69
N SER A 55 -8.53 -1.80 -2.80
CA SER A 55 -8.58 -3.24 -2.49
C SER A 55 -8.17 -4.20 -3.63
N MET A 56 -7.77 -3.71 -4.81
CA MET A 56 -7.15 -4.53 -5.85
C MET A 56 -5.62 -4.50 -5.74
N GLN A 57 -4.91 -5.46 -6.32
CA GLN A 57 -3.44 -5.41 -6.47
C GLN A 57 -3.06 -4.20 -7.32
N GLY A 58 -1.88 -3.67 -7.06
CA GLY A 58 -1.37 -2.49 -7.74
C GLY A 58 -0.29 -2.79 -8.76
N GLU A 59 0.38 -1.74 -9.18
CA GLU A 59 1.48 -1.74 -10.14
C GLU A 59 2.79 -1.27 -9.51
N LEU A 60 3.89 -1.90 -9.90
CA LEU A 60 5.24 -1.45 -9.57
C LEU A 60 5.62 -0.32 -10.54
N VAL A 61 6.09 0.80 -10.00
CA VAL A 61 6.49 1.97 -10.80
C VAL A 61 7.94 2.36 -10.50
N ASN A 62 8.65 2.93 -11.48
CA ASN A 62 10.02 3.40 -11.28
C ASN A 62 10.07 4.83 -10.71
N ALA A 63 9.02 5.61 -10.93
CA ALA A 63 8.89 6.96 -10.41
C ALA A 63 7.41 7.32 -10.22
N SER A 64 7.13 8.26 -9.34
CA SER A 64 5.79 8.85 -9.19
C SER A 64 5.90 10.30 -8.77
N VAL A 65 4.95 11.11 -9.24
CA VAL A 65 4.68 12.41 -8.63
C VAL A 65 3.90 12.17 -7.35
N VAL A 66 4.21 12.97 -6.34
CA VAL A 66 3.59 12.94 -5.02
C VAL A 66 3.06 14.33 -4.70
N ASP A 67 1.77 14.44 -4.45
CA ASP A 67 1.11 15.66 -3.99
C ASP A 67 0.48 15.45 -2.60
N GLN A 68 -0.32 16.41 -2.14
CA GLN A 68 -0.98 16.35 -0.82
C GLN A 68 -1.90 15.13 -0.66
N ARG A 69 -2.33 14.49 -1.76
CA ARG A 69 -3.16 13.29 -1.77
C ARG A 69 -2.36 11.99 -1.83
N GLY A 70 -1.03 12.05 -1.92
CA GLY A 70 -0.15 10.90 -2.06
C GLY A 70 0.40 10.72 -3.47
N PHE A 71 0.59 9.50 -3.91
CA PHE A 71 1.03 9.20 -5.28
C PHE A 71 -0.07 9.56 -6.26
N LEU A 72 0.31 10.26 -7.33
CA LEU A 72 -0.64 10.63 -8.39
C LEU A 72 -1.32 9.39 -8.97
N GLY A 73 -2.65 9.34 -8.86
CA GLY A 73 -3.47 8.20 -9.30
C GLY A 73 -3.57 7.04 -8.29
N ASP A 74 -2.96 7.14 -7.10
CA ASP A 74 -3.12 6.12 -6.07
C ASP A 74 -4.54 6.17 -5.48
N ARG A 75 -5.24 5.00 -5.39
CA ARG A 75 -6.66 4.88 -4.97
C ARG A 75 -7.57 5.86 -5.72
N ALA A 76 -7.32 6.00 -7.03
CA ALA A 76 -8.13 6.87 -7.90
C ALA A 76 -9.57 6.37 -8.05
N LEU A 77 -9.78 5.05 -8.01
CA LEU A 77 -11.07 4.40 -8.16
C LEU A 77 -11.37 3.41 -7.03
N ALA A 78 -12.65 3.15 -6.81
CA ALA A 78 -13.16 2.07 -5.97
C ALA A 78 -14.44 1.49 -6.56
N LEU A 79 -14.84 0.30 -6.08
CA LEU A 79 -16.17 -0.26 -6.35
C LEU A 79 -17.12 0.19 -5.26
N LEU A 80 -18.32 0.60 -5.67
CA LEU A 80 -19.47 0.84 -4.80
C LEU A 80 -20.48 -0.29 -5.00
N ASP A 81 -20.84 -0.97 -3.94
CA ASP A 81 -21.92 -1.95 -3.93
C ASP A 81 -23.26 -1.24 -4.11
N VAL A 82 -23.98 -1.56 -5.18
CA VAL A 82 -25.25 -0.89 -5.53
C VAL A 82 -26.36 -1.19 -4.54
N GLU A 83 -26.36 -2.43 -3.99
CA GLU A 83 -27.42 -2.89 -3.07
C GLU A 83 -27.29 -2.23 -1.69
N THR A 84 -26.06 -2.15 -1.17
CA THR A 84 -25.82 -1.67 0.20
C THR A 84 -25.34 -0.22 0.29
N GLY A 85 -24.94 0.38 -0.83
CA GLY A 85 -24.30 1.71 -0.87
C GLY A 85 -22.91 1.74 -0.20
N LYS A 86 -22.32 0.59 0.13
CA LYS A 86 -21.01 0.50 0.79
C LYS A 86 -19.88 0.48 -0.24
N VAL A 87 -18.74 1.05 0.13
CA VAL A 87 -17.53 0.92 -0.67
C VAL A 87 -16.95 -0.48 -0.49
N ALA A 88 -16.68 -1.16 -1.60
CA ALA A 88 -16.10 -2.50 -1.59
C ALA A 88 -14.71 -2.48 -0.94
N SER A 89 -14.51 -3.38 -0.01
CA SER A 89 -13.24 -3.48 0.72
C SER A 89 -12.89 -4.95 0.97
N ALA A 90 -11.66 -5.33 0.65
CA ALA A 90 -11.13 -6.65 1.00
C ALA A 90 -11.03 -6.89 2.51
N LYS A 91 -11.29 -5.87 3.34
CA LYS A 91 -11.47 -6.01 4.79
C LYS A 91 -12.75 -6.76 5.16
N SER A 92 -13.68 -6.96 4.21
CA SER A 92 -14.87 -7.79 4.36
C SER A 92 -14.78 -9.02 3.45
N PRO A 93 -14.01 -10.04 3.82
CA PRO A 93 -13.79 -11.21 2.96
C PRO A 93 -15.07 -12.02 2.69
N ARG A 94 -16.11 -11.91 3.52
CA ARG A 94 -17.40 -12.56 3.26
C ARG A 94 -18.16 -11.93 2.10
N MET A 95 -18.03 -10.61 1.92
CA MET A 95 -18.68 -9.91 0.81
C MET A 95 -17.80 -9.87 -0.44
N TRP A 96 -16.48 -9.77 -0.25
CA TRP A 96 -15.49 -9.52 -1.30
C TRP A 96 -14.31 -10.51 -1.22
N PRO A 97 -14.56 -11.83 -1.38
CA PRO A 97 -13.53 -12.85 -1.14
C PRO A 97 -12.35 -12.76 -2.12
N HIS A 98 -12.54 -12.21 -3.31
CA HIS A 98 -11.58 -12.24 -4.41
C HIS A 98 -11.05 -10.88 -4.86
N LEU A 99 -11.33 -9.76 -4.12
CA LEU A 99 -10.85 -8.45 -4.55
C LEU A 99 -9.32 -8.35 -4.66
N LEU A 100 -8.59 -9.12 -3.85
CA LEU A 100 -7.13 -9.15 -3.89
C LEU A 100 -6.56 -10.02 -5.04
N ASP A 101 -7.41 -10.68 -5.80
CA ASP A 101 -7.04 -11.44 -7.00
C ASP A 101 -7.18 -10.59 -8.28
N PHE A 102 -7.82 -9.40 -8.19
CA PHE A 102 -7.83 -8.41 -9.25
C PHE A 102 -6.54 -7.59 -9.23
N CYS A 103 -6.05 -7.20 -10.42
CA CYS A 103 -4.92 -6.29 -10.57
C CYS A 103 -5.35 -5.02 -11.32
N ALA A 104 -4.82 -3.88 -10.91
CA ALA A 104 -5.12 -2.60 -11.54
C ALA A 104 -3.84 -1.84 -11.87
N ALA A 105 -3.73 -1.34 -13.10
CA ALA A 105 -2.63 -0.51 -13.55
C ALA A 105 -3.13 0.54 -14.54
N PHE A 106 -2.53 1.72 -14.54
CA PHE A 106 -2.81 2.70 -15.58
C PHE A 106 -2.34 2.21 -16.95
N VAL A 107 -3.07 2.53 -18.02
CA VAL A 107 -2.66 2.18 -19.38
C VAL A 107 -1.44 3.01 -19.83
N GLU A 108 -1.28 4.19 -19.24
CA GLU A 108 -0.12 5.07 -19.38
C GLU A 108 0.09 5.86 -18.07
N PRO A 109 1.29 6.37 -17.80
CA PRO A 109 1.55 7.10 -16.56
C PRO A 109 0.69 8.37 -16.45
N PRO A 110 0.00 8.59 -15.30
CA PRO A 110 -0.74 9.83 -15.08
C PRO A 110 0.20 11.03 -14.99
N ARG A 111 -0.27 12.20 -15.49
CA ARG A 111 0.47 13.46 -15.54
C ARG A 111 -0.23 14.54 -14.73
N VAL A 112 0.56 15.41 -14.12
CA VAL A 112 0.03 16.53 -13.33
C VAL A 112 -0.73 17.50 -14.24
N GLY A 113 -1.93 17.90 -13.80
CA GLY A 113 -2.76 18.86 -14.56
C GLY A 113 -3.55 18.26 -15.72
N GLU A 114 -3.38 16.96 -15.99
CA GLU A 114 -4.15 16.24 -16.99
C GLU A 114 -5.21 15.34 -16.35
N PRO A 115 -6.29 14.98 -17.05
CA PRO A 115 -7.20 13.92 -16.62
C PRO A 115 -6.43 12.61 -16.43
N LEU A 116 -6.81 11.82 -15.43
CA LEU A 116 -6.18 10.52 -15.21
C LEU A 116 -6.44 9.60 -16.41
N PRO A 117 -5.40 8.93 -16.93
CA PRO A 117 -5.57 7.93 -17.98
C PRO A 117 -6.48 6.78 -17.53
N PRO A 118 -7.03 6.02 -18.47
CA PRO A 118 -7.80 4.82 -18.13
C PRO A 118 -6.95 3.81 -17.36
N ILE A 119 -7.62 3.07 -16.47
CA ILE A 119 -7.02 1.98 -15.70
C ILE A 119 -7.40 0.66 -16.36
N ARG A 120 -6.43 -0.18 -16.64
CA ARG A 120 -6.63 -1.59 -17.00
C ARG A 120 -6.84 -2.39 -15.72
N ILE A 121 -7.99 -3.04 -15.61
CA ILE A 121 -8.33 -3.95 -14.51
C ILE A 121 -8.24 -5.37 -15.07
N THR A 122 -7.35 -6.18 -14.51
CA THR A 122 -7.23 -7.61 -14.83
C THR A 122 -8.02 -8.40 -13.80
N LEU A 123 -8.90 -9.28 -14.26
CA LEU A 123 -9.79 -10.10 -13.47
C LEU A 123 -9.04 -11.38 -12.99
N PRO A 124 -9.59 -12.13 -12.01
CA PRO A 124 -8.96 -13.36 -11.51
C PRO A 124 -8.76 -14.46 -12.55
N ASP A 125 -9.57 -14.49 -13.61
CA ASP A 125 -9.46 -15.44 -14.73
C ASP A 125 -8.45 -15.02 -15.81
N GLY A 126 -7.83 -13.81 -15.66
CA GLY A 126 -6.85 -13.26 -16.57
C GLY A 126 -7.44 -12.36 -17.66
N GLU A 127 -8.78 -12.30 -17.81
CA GLU A 127 -9.40 -11.29 -18.67
C GLU A 127 -9.12 -9.88 -18.14
N HIS A 128 -9.19 -8.87 -18.99
CA HIS A 128 -9.00 -7.48 -18.59
C HIS A 128 -10.01 -6.55 -19.25
N ILE A 129 -10.37 -5.51 -18.52
CA ILE A 129 -11.27 -4.43 -18.95
C ILE A 129 -10.63 -3.08 -18.62
N ARG A 130 -10.90 -2.06 -19.42
CA ARG A 130 -10.48 -0.68 -19.13
C ARG A 130 -11.56 0.03 -18.32
N SER A 131 -11.16 0.95 -17.46
CA SER A 131 -12.10 1.74 -16.63
C SER A 131 -12.99 2.69 -17.43
N ASP A 132 -12.63 3.00 -18.67
CA ASP A 132 -13.43 3.83 -19.60
C ASP A 132 -14.27 2.99 -20.61
N ASP A 133 -14.25 1.66 -20.52
CA ASP A 133 -15.13 0.81 -21.33
C ASP A 133 -16.59 0.92 -20.82
N PRO A 134 -17.58 1.17 -21.69
CA PRO A 134 -18.97 1.28 -21.26
C PRO A 134 -19.53 0.02 -20.56
N ARG A 135 -18.91 -1.13 -20.73
CA ARG A 135 -19.29 -2.40 -20.09
C ARG A 135 -18.57 -2.66 -18.77
N VAL A 136 -17.70 -1.74 -18.29
CA VAL A 136 -16.84 -1.99 -17.14
C VAL A 136 -17.63 -2.40 -15.89
N GLU A 137 -18.73 -1.74 -15.60
CA GLU A 137 -19.57 -2.05 -14.42
C GLU A 137 -20.27 -3.41 -14.56
N GLU A 138 -20.72 -3.77 -15.75
CA GLU A 138 -21.30 -5.10 -16.03
C GLU A 138 -20.27 -6.21 -15.83
N VAL A 139 -19.08 -6.05 -16.39
CA VAL A 139 -17.99 -7.02 -16.30
C VAL A 139 -17.53 -7.20 -14.84
N LEU A 140 -17.34 -6.09 -14.12
CA LEU A 140 -16.92 -6.11 -12.72
C LEU A 140 -18.03 -6.69 -11.81
N SER A 141 -19.31 -6.40 -12.11
CA SER A 141 -20.44 -6.98 -11.38
C SER A 141 -20.49 -8.50 -11.53
N ARG A 142 -20.30 -9.00 -12.75
CA ARG A 142 -20.23 -10.44 -13.04
C ARG A 142 -19.05 -11.09 -12.33
N ALA A 143 -17.85 -10.48 -12.40
CA ALA A 143 -16.63 -11.03 -11.81
C ALA A 143 -16.63 -11.01 -10.27
N THR A 144 -17.31 -10.05 -9.65
CA THR A 144 -17.42 -9.96 -8.18
C THR A 144 -18.65 -10.70 -7.63
N GLY A 145 -19.60 -11.09 -8.50
CA GLY A 145 -20.88 -11.68 -8.09
C GLY A 145 -21.84 -10.72 -7.40
N ARG A 146 -21.60 -9.40 -7.49
CA ARG A 146 -22.41 -8.34 -6.88
C ARG A 146 -22.58 -7.16 -7.85
N ALA A 147 -23.74 -6.53 -7.86
CA ALA A 147 -23.94 -5.32 -8.63
C ALA A 147 -23.05 -4.19 -8.09
N VAL A 148 -22.10 -3.72 -8.90
CA VAL A 148 -21.13 -2.69 -8.51
C VAL A 148 -21.12 -1.53 -9.50
N ARG A 149 -20.74 -0.35 -8.99
CA ARG A 149 -20.40 0.83 -9.79
C ARG A 149 -18.95 1.21 -9.54
N LEU A 150 -18.30 1.72 -10.56
CA LEU A 150 -16.94 2.25 -10.46
C LEU A 150 -17.02 3.74 -10.09
N ILE A 151 -16.46 4.11 -8.94
CA ILE A 151 -16.48 5.47 -8.40
C ILE A 151 -15.08 6.06 -8.29
N SER A 152 -14.96 7.37 -8.53
CA SER A 152 -13.69 8.13 -8.42
C SER A 152 -13.61 9.01 -7.18
N SER A 153 -14.68 9.09 -6.40
CA SER A 153 -14.73 9.82 -5.14
C SER A 153 -15.60 9.06 -4.14
N ASN A 154 -15.30 9.27 -2.87
CA ASN A 154 -16.07 8.66 -1.79
C ASN A 154 -17.43 9.34 -1.66
N PRO A 155 -18.57 8.63 -1.81
CA PRO A 155 -19.89 9.20 -1.54
C PRO A 155 -19.99 9.66 -0.08
N SER A 156 -20.68 10.78 0.15
CA SER A 156 -20.87 11.31 1.51
C SER A 156 -21.53 10.27 2.42
N GLY A 157 -20.91 10.02 3.57
CA GLY A 157 -21.41 9.04 4.54
C GLY A 157 -21.24 7.57 4.13
N ALA A 158 -20.56 7.28 3.02
CA ALA A 158 -20.30 5.91 2.62
C ALA A 158 -19.43 5.18 3.68
N LYS A 159 -19.79 3.95 3.92
CA LYS A 159 -19.11 3.07 4.86
C LYS A 159 -18.46 1.89 4.13
N TYR A 160 -17.58 1.20 4.82
CA TYR A 160 -17.14 -0.14 4.44
C TYR A 160 -17.30 -1.09 5.63
N GLU A 161 -17.53 -2.36 5.33
CA GLU A 161 -17.55 -3.40 6.34
C GLU A 161 -16.12 -3.87 6.65
N TYR A 162 -15.85 -4.13 7.91
CA TYR A 162 -14.55 -4.51 8.42
C TYR A 162 -14.66 -5.77 9.28
N TYR A 163 -13.88 -6.78 8.95
CA TYR A 163 -13.74 -8.00 9.72
C TYR A 163 -12.51 -7.95 10.63
N VAL A 164 -12.72 -8.18 11.91
CA VAL A 164 -11.66 -8.34 12.91
C VAL A 164 -11.54 -9.84 13.18
N PRO A 165 -10.42 -10.49 12.80
CA PRO A 165 -10.23 -11.90 13.05
C PRO A 165 -9.88 -12.17 14.50
N ASP A 166 -10.29 -13.35 15.01
CA ASP A 166 -9.79 -13.89 16.28
C ASP A 166 -8.32 -14.30 16.10
N VAL A 167 -7.45 -13.39 16.42
CA VAL A 167 -5.99 -13.54 16.34
C VAL A 167 -5.39 -12.96 17.61
N GLU A 168 -4.53 -13.75 18.26
CA GLU A 168 -3.80 -13.32 19.46
C GLU A 168 -3.16 -11.95 19.27
N GLY A 169 -3.44 -11.02 20.20
CA GLY A 169 -2.93 -9.65 20.19
C GLY A 169 -3.66 -8.70 19.24
N VAL A 170 -4.67 -9.13 18.47
CA VAL A 170 -5.47 -8.26 17.61
C VAL A 170 -6.74 -7.79 18.31
N ASP A 171 -7.54 -8.71 18.82
CA ASP A 171 -8.72 -8.39 19.65
C ASP A 171 -8.60 -8.95 21.06
N PRO A 172 -8.77 -8.09 22.10
CA PRO A 172 -8.74 -8.55 23.50
C PRO A 172 -9.89 -9.49 23.88
N GLY A 173 -10.97 -9.49 23.10
CA GLY A 173 -12.16 -10.31 23.36
C GLY A 173 -12.03 -11.77 22.90
N GLY A 174 -10.99 -12.11 22.14
CA GLY A 174 -10.71 -13.48 21.69
C GLY A 174 -11.82 -14.08 20.83
N ARG A 175 -12.45 -13.30 19.96
CA ARG A 175 -13.47 -13.74 19.00
C ARG A 175 -13.51 -12.86 17.79
N ASP A 176 -13.86 -13.45 16.65
CA ASP A 176 -14.03 -12.70 15.42
C ASP A 176 -15.39 -11.98 15.35
N PHE A 177 -15.37 -10.80 14.75
CA PHE A 177 -16.58 -10.01 14.53
C PHE A 177 -16.48 -9.12 13.29
N TYR A 178 -17.66 -8.66 12.81
CA TYR A 178 -17.77 -7.66 11.76
C TYR A 178 -18.28 -6.34 12.33
N THR A 179 -17.72 -5.24 11.84
CA THR A 179 -18.13 -3.88 12.18
C THR A 179 -18.11 -2.99 10.94
N GLU A 180 -18.54 -1.75 11.05
CA GLU A 180 -18.54 -0.78 9.96
C GLU A 180 -17.76 0.46 10.33
N TYR A 181 -17.00 0.98 9.36
CA TYR A 181 -16.29 2.24 9.50
C TYR A 181 -16.65 3.21 8.38
N PRO A 182 -16.68 4.54 8.65
CA PRO A 182 -16.73 5.56 7.60
C PRO A 182 -15.54 5.39 6.65
N ASN A 183 -15.79 5.51 5.34
CA ASN A 183 -14.72 5.31 4.36
C ASN A 183 -13.77 6.53 4.26
N ASP A 184 -14.18 7.68 4.78
CA ASP A 184 -13.43 8.94 4.77
C ASP A 184 -12.96 9.38 6.16
N MET A 185 -12.75 8.42 7.07
CA MET A 185 -12.36 8.68 8.47
C MET A 185 -11.12 9.58 8.58
N PHE A 186 -10.19 9.50 7.64
CA PHE A 186 -8.91 10.20 7.71
C PHE A 186 -8.76 11.35 6.72
N GLN A 187 -9.53 11.36 5.62
CA GLN A 187 -9.49 12.42 4.62
C GLN A 187 -10.79 12.44 3.82
N THR A 188 -11.58 13.49 3.97
CA THR A 188 -12.87 13.66 3.27
C THR A 188 -12.71 13.53 1.75
N GLY A 189 -13.55 12.71 1.13
CA GLY A 189 -13.55 12.45 -0.31
C GLY A 189 -12.43 11.53 -0.81
N SER A 190 -11.51 11.11 0.07
CA SER A 190 -10.44 10.18 -0.28
C SER A 190 -10.93 8.73 -0.25
N LEU A 191 -10.31 7.90 -1.09
CA LEU A 191 -10.49 6.45 -1.08
C LEU A 191 -9.37 5.71 -0.30
N HIS A 192 -8.47 6.47 0.33
CA HIS A 192 -7.45 5.92 1.25
C HIS A 192 -8.09 5.50 2.58
N ASP A 193 -7.54 4.46 3.20
CA ASP A 193 -8.03 3.95 4.48
C ASP A 193 -7.46 4.69 5.70
N THR A 194 -6.19 5.09 5.65
CA THR A 194 -5.49 5.65 6.82
C THR A 194 -4.66 6.89 6.48
N ALA A 195 -3.82 6.81 5.46
CA ALA A 195 -2.91 7.90 5.08
C ALA A 195 -2.59 7.85 3.59
N PRO A 196 -2.19 8.99 2.99
CA PRO A 196 -1.87 9.06 1.57
C PRO A 196 -0.58 8.31 1.19
N ILE A 197 0.35 8.13 2.15
CA ILE A 197 1.62 7.42 1.91
C ILE A 197 1.83 6.38 3.00
N HIS A 198 2.14 5.16 2.59
CA HIS A 198 2.61 4.08 3.46
C HIS A 198 4.07 3.74 3.10
N LEU A 199 4.96 3.86 4.09
CA LEU A 199 6.36 3.46 3.99
C LEU A 199 6.59 2.17 4.76
N LEU A 200 7.39 1.27 4.19
CA LEU A 200 7.78 -0.01 4.77
C LEU A 200 9.26 -0.26 4.48
N THR A 201 10.01 -0.87 5.41
CA THR A 201 11.41 -1.22 5.19
C THR A 201 11.61 -2.71 4.90
N THR A 202 12.67 -3.03 4.16
CA THR A 202 13.11 -4.42 3.97
C THR A 202 13.57 -5.04 5.29
N ALA A 203 14.12 -4.24 6.21
CA ALA A 203 14.52 -4.68 7.55
C ALA A 203 13.34 -5.21 8.37
N THR A 204 12.19 -4.54 8.30
CA THR A 204 10.94 -5.00 8.93
C THR A 204 10.44 -6.31 8.33
N LEU A 205 10.45 -6.43 6.99
CA LEU A 205 10.05 -7.68 6.33
C LEU A 205 10.97 -8.85 6.70
N SER A 206 12.29 -8.62 6.72
CA SER A 206 13.28 -9.61 7.15
C SER A 206 13.03 -10.03 8.61
N ARG A 207 12.79 -9.06 9.50
CA ARG A 207 12.51 -9.35 10.90
C ARG A 207 11.25 -10.19 11.10
N LEU A 208 10.18 -9.88 10.39
CA LEU A 208 8.95 -10.67 10.43
C LEU A 208 9.17 -12.10 9.93
N SER A 209 9.96 -12.27 8.86
CA SER A 209 10.31 -13.59 8.33
C SER A 209 11.20 -14.40 9.27
N GLU A 210 12.09 -13.75 10.03
CA GLU A 210 12.87 -14.41 11.10
C GLU A 210 11.97 -14.90 12.25
N LEU A 211 10.96 -14.11 12.62
CA LEU A 211 10.03 -14.40 13.72
C LEU A 211 9.01 -15.49 13.37
N TYR A 212 8.70 -15.64 12.10
CA TYR A 212 7.79 -16.67 11.58
C TYR A 212 8.28 -17.15 10.21
N PRO A 213 9.23 -18.09 10.15
CA PRO A 213 9.88 -18.53 8.92
C PRO A 213 8.96 -19.18 7.88
N GLU A 214 7.85 -19.79 8.30
CA GLU A 214 6.85 -20.37 7.42
C GLU A 214 5.98 -19.32 6.72
N GLY A 215 5.95 -18.09 7.25
CA GLY A 215 5.14 -16.99 6.75
C GLY A 215 5.76 -16.33 5.52
N ARG A 216 4.96 -16.12 4.48
CA ARG A 216 5.37 -15.35 3.30
C ARG A 216 5.09 -13.87 3.53
N PHE A 217 6.05 -13.13 4.10
CA PHE A 217 5.98 -11.68 4.38
C PHE A 217 6.32 -10.86 3.15
N GLU A 218 5.55 -11.03 2.08
CA GLU A 218 5.75 -10.28 0.85
C GLU A 218 5.16 -8.87 0.92
N VAL A 219 5.80 -7.92 0.22
CA VAL A 219 5.41 -6.50 0.15
C VAL A 219 3.93 -6.32 -0.16
N ARG A 220 3.38 -7.10 -1.10
CA ARG A 220 1.98 -7.00 -1.54
C ARG A 220 0.95 -7.24 -0.43
N ARG A 221 1.27 -8.05 0.63
CA ARG A 221 0.38 -8.22 1.77
C ARG A 221 0.15 -6.93 2.54
N PHE A 222 1.16 -6.06 2.55
CA PHE A 222 1.18 -4.82 3.33
C PHE A 222 0.81 -3.59 2.52
N ARG A 223 0.89 -3.67 1.17
CA ARG A 223 0.47 -2.61 0.24
C ARG A 223 1.13 -1.24 0.51
N PRO A 224 2.47 -1.16 0.69
CA PRO A 224 3.14 0.11 0.84
C PRO A 224 3.21 0.86 -0.49
N ASN A 225 3.34 2.18 -0.43
CA ASN A 225 3.69 2.99 -1.60
C ASN A 225 5.20 3.04 -1.80
N ILE A 226 5.96 3.08 -0.70
CA ILE A 226 7.42 3.20 -0.72
C ILE A 226 8.03 2.06 0.10
N VAL A 227 8.91 1.28 -0.51
CA VAL A 227 9.73 0.30 0.18
C VAL A 227 11.16 0.81 0.24
N VAL A 228 11.69 0.90 1.46
CA VAL A 228 13.03 1.41 1.73
C VAL A 228 13.94 0.27 2.14
N GLU A 229 15.07 0.13 1.47
CA GLU A 229 16.18 -0.67 1.97
C GLU A 229 16.97 0.18 2.97
N ALA A 230 16.90 -0.19 4.25
CA ALA A 230 17.62 0.51 5.29
C ALA A 230 19.14 0.27 5.18
N THR A 231 19.94 1.22 5.69
CA THR A 231 21.39 1.05 5.75
C THR A 231 21.77 -0.22 6.52
N GLU A 232 22.83 -0.91 6.12
CA GLU A 232 23.22 -2.28 6.55
C GLU A 232 23.31 -2.53 8.05
N THR A 233 23.42 -1.51 8.86
CA THR A 233 23.60 -1.61 10.32
C THR A 233 22.31 -1.70 11.11
N VAL A 234 21.14 -1.61 10.46
CA VAL A 234 19.86 -1.46 11.16
C VAL A 234 18.95 -2.65 10.86
N CYS A 235 18.56 -3.38 11.92
CA CYS A 235 17.69 -4.55 11.86
C CYS A 235 16.39 -4.31 12.62
N GLY A 236 15.34 -5.03 12.26
CA GLY A 236 14.04 -5.00 12.95
C GLY A 236 13.09 -3.94 12.42
N PHE A 237 12.21 -3.45 13.27
CA PHE A 237 11.14 -2.51 12.92
C PHE A 237 11.66 -1.06 12.90
N VAL A 238 12.60 -0.79 12.02
CA VAL A 238 13.45 0.42 12.04
C VAL A 238 12.67 1.70 11.76
N GLU A 239 11.64 1.63 10.91
CA GLU A 239 10.78 2.78 10.59
C GLU A 239 9.97 3.28 11.79
N ASN A 240 9.83 2.51 12.87
CA ASN A 240 9.20 2.99 14.10
C ASN A 240 9.96 4.18 14.70
N ASN A 241 11.28 4.25 14.49
CA ASN A 241 12.12 5.36 14.95
C ASN A 241 11.94 6.64 14.13
N TRP A 242 11.20 6.57 13.01
CA TRP A 242 10.92 7.73 12.16
C TRP A 242 9.62 8.45 12.58
N LEU A 243 8.87 7.90 13.53
CA LEU A 243 7.63 8.50 14.02
C LEU A 243 7.85 9.93 14.51
N LYS A 244 6.94 10.82 14.10
CA LYS A 244 7.00 12.26 14.39
C LYS A 244 8.22 12.99 13.82
N ARG A 245 8.95 12.37 12.87
CA ARG A 245 10.11 12.96 12.17
C ARG A 245 9.73 13.39 10.75
N GLY A 246 10.50 14.30 10.19
CA GLY A 246 10.46 14.64 8.78
C GLY A 246 11.35 13.69 7.97
N LEU A 247 10.92 13.32 6.77
CA LEU A 247 11.72 12.58 5.79
C LEU A 247 11.84 13.38 4.51
N HIS A 248 13.05 13.45 3.98
CA HIS A 248 13.31 13.94 2.64
C HIS A 248 13.59 12.76 1.71
N ILE A 249 12.86 12.69 0.60
CA ILE A 249 12.92 11.58 -0.35
C ILE A 249 12.81 12.17 -1.75
N GLY A 250 13.86 12.05 -2.58
CA GLY A 250 13.89 12.73 -3.88
C GLY A 250 13.68 14.23 -3.72
N THR A 251 12.59 14.76 -4.27
CA THR A 251 12.20 16.18 -4.08
C THR A 251 11.02 16.36 -3.11
N VAL A 252 10.58 15.29 -2.45
CA VAL A 252 9.41 15.27 -1.55
C VAL A 252 9.87 15.40 -0.10
N THR A 253 9.09 16.11 0.70
CA THR A 253 9.22 16.08 2.16
C THR A 253 7.95 15.49 2.76
N LEU A 254 8.12 14.46 3.59
CA LEU A 254 7.05 13.81 4.33
C LEU A 254 7.18 14.10 5.83
N ARG A 255 6.06 14.12 6.53
CA ARG A 255 5.98 13.99 7.99
C ARG A 255 5.48 12.59 8.32
N VAL A 256 6.29 11.79 8.98
CA VAL A 256 5.85 10.50 9.54
C VAL A 256 4.96 10.76 10.73
N THR A 257 3.75 10.21 10.74
CA THR A 257 2.72 10.56 11.71
C THR A 257 2.43 9.45 12.71
N ILE A 258 1.98 8.33 12.24
CA ILE A 258 1.57 7.17 13.05
C ILE A 258 2.14 5.87 12.47
N PRO A 259 2.26 4.81 13.28
CA PRO A 259 2.50 3.47 12.75
C PRO A 259 1.35 3.05 11.83
N MET A 260 1.64 2.24 10.83
CA MET A 260 0.60 1.69 9.95
C MET A 260 -0.02 0.44 10.60
N ASN A 261 -1.23 0.58 11.13
CA ASN A 261 -1.98 -0.55 11.69
C ASN A 261 -2.36 -1.57 10.62
N ARG A 262 -2.30 -2.83 10.99
CA ARG A 262 -2.60 -3.94 10.10
C ARG A 262 -3.91 -4.59 10.46
N CYS A 263 -4.57 -5.12 9.44
CA CYS A 263 -5.88 -5.74 9.54
C CYS A 263 -5.89 -7.11 8.81
N VAL A 264 -7.03 -7.74 8.76
CA VAL A 264 -7.26 -9.03 8.12
C VAL A 264 -6.71 -9.12 6.69
N MET A 265 -6.66 -8.03 5.93
CA MET A 265 -6.18 -8.05 4.54
C MET A 265 -4.78 -8.67 4.40
N THR A 266 -3.92 -8.52 5.40
CA THR A 266 -2.57 -9.11 5.38
C THR A 266 -2.58 -10.64 5.44
N THR A 267 -3.66 -11.22 5.92
CA THR A 267 -3.82 -12.67 6.12
C THR A 267 -4.58 -13.37 4.99
N LEU A 268 -5.25 -12.58 4.13
CA LEU A 268 -6.09 -13.13 3.07
C LEU A 268 -5.27 -13.76 1.94
N PRO A 269 -5.84 -14.70 1.20
CA PRO A 269 -5.23 -15.14 -0.05
C PRO A 269 -5.13 -13.98 -1.02
N GLN A 270 -4.04 -13.95 -1.80
CA GLN A 270 -3.76 -12.90 -2.79
C GLN A 270 -3.02 -13.56 -3.95
N MET A 271 -3.71 -13.87 -5.03
CA MET A 271 -3.13 -14.61 -6.15
C MET A 271 -2.49 -15.94 -5.70
N ASP A 272 -1.15 -16.06 -5.71
CA ASP A 272 -0.39 -17.23 -5.27
C ASP A 272 -0.07 -17.27 -3.77
N LEU A 273 -0.42 -16.21 -3.02
CA LEU A 273 -0.24 -16.19 -1.57
C LEU A 273 -1.41 -16.86 -0.86
N PRO A 274 -1.17 -17.89 -0.03
CA PRO A 274 -2.23 -18.54 0.71
C PRO A 274 -2.80 -17.66 1.82
N ARG A 275 -3.97 -18.02 2.34
CA ARG A 275 -4.46 -17.47 3.60
C ARG A 275 -3.52 -17.87 4.73
N ASP A 276 -3.11 -16.90 5.55
CA ASP A 276 -2.19 -17.14 6.66
C ASP A 276 -2.42 -16.12 7.79
N LEU A 277 -3.07 -16.56 8.87
CA LEU A 277 -3.31 -15.75 10.07
C LEU A 277 -2.02 -15.45 10.85
N GLY A 278 -0.99 -16.26 10.68
CA GLY A 278 0.32 -16.08 11.29
C GLY A 278 0.97 -14.75 10.89
N ILE A 279 0.69 -14.25 9.70
CA ILE A 279 1.18 -12.94 9.23
C ILE A 279 0.74 -11.80 10.16
N LEU A 280 -0.55 -11.73 10.48
CA LEU A 280 -1.08 -10.70 11.36
C LEU A 280 -0.71 -10.95 12.82
N ARG A 281 -0.75 -12.22 13.27
CA ARG A 281 -0.36 -12.63 14.61
C ARG A 281 1.09 -12.24 14.92
N THR A 282 2.03 -12.50 14.02
CA THR A 282 3.44 -12.15 14.21
C THR A 282 3.60 -10.63 14.42
N ALA A 283 2.93 -9.81 13.61
CA ALA A 283 2.94 -8.37 13.82
C ALA A 283 2.28 -7.95 15.13
N ALA A 284 1.17 -8.60 15.53
CA ALA A 284 0.44 -8.30 16.77
C ALA A 284 1.23 -8.63 18.03
N VAL A 285 2.02 -9.72 17.99
CA VAL A 285 2.84 -10.16 19.14
C VAL A 285 4.14 -9.35 19.23
N HIS A 286 4.78 -9.04 18.10
CA HIS A 286 6.15 -8.51 18.09
C HIS A 286 6.28 -7.03 17.75
N ASN A 287 5.24 -6.41 17.17
CA ASN A 287 5.22 -4.97 16.85
C ASN A 287 3.86 -4.35 17.11
N ARG A 288 3.39 -4.49 18.34
CA ARG A 288 2.14 -3.89 18.80
C ARG A 288 2.41 -2.50 19.36
N LEU A 289 1.88 -1.48 18.71
CA LEU A 289 2.16 -0.08 19.04
C LEU A 289 0.89 0.69 19.37
N GLN A 290 1.05 1.67 20.28
CA GLN A 290 0.00 2.62 20.60
C GLN A 290 -0.20 3.59 19.43
N ILE A 291 -1.44 3.73 18.95
CA ILE A 291 -1.81 4.73 17.96
C ILE A 291 -2.72 5.76 18.60
N GLN A 292 -2.17 6.92 18.93
CA GLN A 292 -2.87 8.03 19.57
C GLN A 292 -3.74 7.54 20.75
N THR A 293 -5.01 7.93 20.78
CA THR A 293 -6.00 7.50 21.79
C THR A 293 -6.80 6.26 21.36
N TRP A 294 -6.53 5.71 20.15
CA TRP A 294 -7.32 4.61 19.59
C TRP A 294 -7.01 3.25 20.20
N GLY A 295 -5.84 3.09 20.79
CA GLY A 295 -5.41 1.83 21.41
C GLY A 295 -4.15 1.26 20.78
N GLN A 296 -3.85 0.00 21.13
CA GLN A 296 -2.69 -0.73 20.65
C GLN A 296 -3.06 -1.63 19.48
N PHE A 297 -2.29 -1.55 18.40
CA PHE A 297 -2.54 -2.28 17.15
C PHE A 297 -1.29 -3.01 16.66
N ALA A 298 -1.48 -4.13 15.97
CA ALA A 298 -0.46 -4.75 15.17
C ALA A 298 -0.01 -3.76 14.08
N CYS A 299 1.28 -3.44 14.00
CA CYS A 299 1.79 -2.44 13.07
C CYS A 299 2.90 -3.01 12.18
N VAL A 300 2.89 -2.62 10.88
CA VAL A 300 3.95 -2.91 9.92
C VAL A 300 4.06 -1.72 8.98
N GLY A 301 5.18 -1.01 9.06
CA GLY A 301 5.40 0.24 8.34
C GLY A 301 4.84 1.47 9.08
N VAL A 302 4.93 2.62 8.43
CA VAL A 302 4.51 3.92 8.97
C VAL A 302 3.74 4.74 7.94
N CYS A 303 2.90 5.65 8.44
CA CYS A 303 2.12 6.58 7.65
C CYS A 303 2.87 7.90 7.45
N GLY A 304 2.89 8.40 6.21
CA GLY A 304 3.44 9.69 5.84
C GLY A 304 2.39 10.68 5.35
N LEU A 305 2.44 11.92 5.83
CA LEU A 305 1.73 13.05 5.27
C LEU A 305 2.70 13.90 4.45
N VAL A 306 2.27 14.32 3.27
CA VAL A 306 3.07 15.13 2.36
C VAL A 306 3.14 16.57 2.89
N ARG A 307 4.36 17.09 3.05
CA ARG A 307 4.64 18.48 3.43
C ARG A 307 5.05 19.33 2.24
N SER A 308 5.87 18.76 1.37
CA SER A 308 6.24 19.38 0.09
C SER A 308 6.02 18.35 -1.03
N SER A 309 5.22 18.72 -2.01
CA SER A 309 5.00 17.93 -3.22
C SER A 309 6.26 17.87 -4.08
N GLY A 310 6.37 16.84 -4.91
CA GLY A 310 7.51 16.63 -5.78
C GLY A 310 7.45 15.30 -6.49
N ALA A 311 8.61 14.72 -6.77
CA ALA A 311 8.74 13.41 -7.39
C ALA A 311 9.66 12.51 -6.56
N VAL A 312 9.34 11.23 -6.56
CA VAL A 312 10.16 10.16 -5.98
C VAL A 312 10.48 9.13 -7.06
N ARG A 313 11.68 8.57 -6.97
CA ARG A 313 12.18 7.58 -7.93
C ARG A 313 12.79 6.40 -7.17
N ARG A 314 12.75 5.25 -7.77
CA ARG A 314 13.54 4.09 -7.29
C ARG A 314 15.03 4.48 -7.27
N GLY A 315 15.71 4.18 -6.16
CA GLY A 315 17.11 4.57 -5.91
C GLY A 315 17.27 5.89 -5.16
N ASP A 316 16.20 6.70 -5.01
CA ASP A 316 16.30 7.94 -4.23
C ASP A 316 16.68 7.65 -2.77
N THR A 317 17.52 8.51 -2.23
CA THR A 317 17.92 8.48 -0.82
C THR A 317 16.76 8.91 0.07
N VAL A 318 16.59 8.20 1.16
CA VAL A 318 15.67 8.54 2.27
C VAL A 318 16.50 9.08 3.42
N ALA A 319 16.27 10.32 3.81
CA ALA A 319 17.02 10.97 4.88
C ALA A 319 16.10 11.67 5.88
N LEU A 320 16.52 11.70 7.15
CA LEU A 320 15.84 12.52 8.16
C LEU A 320 16.04 14.01 7.87
N VAL A 321 14.98 14.78 8.10
CA VAL A 321 15.04 16.24 8.22
C VAL A 321 14.55 16.62 9.61
N ASP A 322 15.25 17.57 10.20
CA ASP A 322 14.96 18.10 11.54
C ASP A 322 13.71 18.97 11.53
#